data_0b4c13dd729fd56c0635bffa8d34a5f4
#
_entry.id   0b4c13dd729fd56c0635bffa8d34a5f4
#
_cell.length_a   1.000
_cell.length_b   1.000
_cell.length_c   1.000
_cell.angle_alpha   90.00
_cell.angle_beta   90.00
_cell.angle_gamma   90.00
#
_symmetry.space_group_name_H-M   'P 1'
#
loop_
_entity.id
_entity.type
_entity.pdbx_description
1 polymer ?
#
loop_
_entity_poly.entity_id
_entity_poly.type
_entity_poly.pdbx_seq_one_letter_code
_entity_poly.pdbx_strand_id
1 'polypeptide(L)'
;MSYIARHMENRILELSKSYSAILLTGPRQSGKTTMLRALSKEENKGREYVSLDDLTTRDMAKNDPALFLQIHKPPVLIDEVQYAPELFTYIKIHIDEHHNPGDFWMTGSHIFRLMRGVQESLAGRVALLHMSPLSQREIIGADCIPFTTNMNVLMDECKKIAPVDTPTIFERIWRGSMPGIVSGLYADRNMYYSSYLSTYVERDVRDISGTVDALKFNRFITAVAARTAQLLNYHALAEDAEIDIVTAKAWVDILETLGIIFLLHPYSNNVLKRTIKTPKVYFYDTGLVCYLTKWSSPEVAESGAMSGALLENFTVSEILKGYQNAGREPYLYFYRDRDAKEIDVIMEGDGKLCPLEIKKTATPDKRIIRTFGVIDKSPLQLGTGAVLCMEEQFGAFDRDNLIVPIWAI
;
A
#
# COMPACT_ATOMS: atom_id res chain seq x y z
N MET A 1 22.18 4.55 11.69
CA MET A 1 21.11 3.91 10.89
C MET A 1 21.27 4.33 9.46
N SER A 2 21.28 3.39 8.52
CA SER A 2 21.28 3.73 7.11
C SER A 2 19.84 4.03 6.66
N TYR A 3 19.66 5.14 5.96
CA TYR A 3 18.43 5.44 5.25
C TYR A 3 18.22 4.38 4.15
N ILE A 4 17.00 3.86 4.04
CA ILE A 4 16.62 2.98 2.93
C ILE A 4 15.99 3.87 1.87
N ALA A 5 16.65 3.98 0.71
CA ALA A 5 16.16 4.79 -0.40
C ALA A 5 14.78 4.30 -0.87
N ARG A 6 13.90 5.24 -1.16
CA ARG A 6 12.53 4.93 -1.60
C ARG A 6 12.44 5.07 -3.12
N HIS A 7 11.81 4.12 -3.75
CA HIS A 7 11.60 4.17 -5.21
C HIS A 7 10.81 5.40 -5.66
N MET A 8 9.94 5.92 -4.80
CA MET A 8 9.12 7.09 -5.09
C MET A 8 9.91 8.41 -5.17
N GLU A 9 11.15 8.47 -4.71
CA GLU A 9 11.99 9.67 -4.73
C GLU A 9 12.12 10.28 -6.13
N ASN A 10 12.49 9.46 -7.10
CA ASN A 10 12.61 9.89 -8.50
C ASN A 10 11.29 10.44 -9.05
N ARG A 11 10.17 9.81 -8.68
CA ARG A 11 8.84 10.25 -9.11
C ARG A 11 8.47 11.60 -8.52
N ILE A 12 8.80 11.86 -7.26
CA ILE A 12 8.59 13.17 -6.63
C ILE A 12 9.40 14.25 -7.33
N LEU A 13 10.69 14.00 -7.61
CA LEU A 13 11.54 14.95 -8.33
C LEU A 13 11.03 15.23 -9.75
N GLU A 14 10.54 14.21 -10.45
CA GLU A 14 9.94 14.36 -11.77
C GLU A 14 8.67 15.24 -11.72
N LEU A 15 7.74 14.90 -10.81
CA LEU A 15 6.50 15.66 -10.62
C LEU A 15 6.74 17.10 -10.16
N SER A 16 7.77 17.33 -9.35
CA SER A 16 8.18 18.67 -8.90
C SER A 16 8.64 19.60 -10.04
N LYS A 17 8.85 19.09 -11.25
CA LYS A 17 9.16 19.89 -12.43
C LYS A 17 7.91 20.43 -13.15
N SER A 18 6.73 19.88 -12.83
CA SER A 18 5.47 20.21 -13.52
C SER A 18 4.34 20.62 -12.59
N TYR A 19 4.31 20.10 -11.35
CA TYR A 19 3.29 20.42 -10.35
C TYR A 19 3.85 21.42 -9.34
N SER A 20 3.09 22.47 -9.02
CA SER A 20 3.46 23.43 -7.97
C SER A 20 3.35 22.83 -6.57
N ALA A 21 2.47 21.86 -6.37
CA ALA A 21 2.30 21.17 -5.10
C ALA A 21 2.33 19.65 -5.26
N ILE A 22 2.97 18.97 -4.28
CA ILE A 22 2.94 17.52 -4.13
C ILE A 22 2.41 17.21 -2.72
N LEU A 23 1.45 16.31 -2.63
CA LEU A 23 0.94 15.80 -1.37
C LEU A 23 1.24 14.30 -1.27
N LEU A 24 2.07 13.94 -0.29
CA LEU A 24 2.43 12.56 0.01
C LEU A 24 1.60 12.05 1.17
N THR A 25 0.74 11.08 0.89
CA THR A 25 -0.11 10.39 1.87
C THR A 25 0.39 8.98 2.17
N GLY A 26 -0.23 8.29 3.11
CA GLY A 26 0.07 6.89 3.44
C GLY A 26 0.08 6.64 4.94
N PRO A 27 0.23 5.37 5.39
CA PRO A 27 0.16 5.00 6.79
C PRO A 27 1.21 5.73 7.63
N ARG A 28 0.91 5.87 8.93
CA ARG A 28 1.89 6.40 9.88
C ARG A 28 3.13 5.51 9.89
N GLN A 29 4.28 6.11 10.18
CA GLN A 29 5.59 5.43 10.24
C GLN A 29 6.05 4.74 8.94
N SER A 30 5.40 4.99 7.80
CA SER A 30 5.89 4.53 6.48
C SER A 30 7.13 5.27 5.98
N GLY A 31 7.57 6.34 6.68
CA GLY A 31 8.79 7.08 6.35
C GLY A 31 8.61 8.30 5.44
N LYS A 32 7.38 8.83 5.27
CA LYS A 32 7.06 9.99 4.43
C LYS A 32 7.97 11.20 4.69
N THR A 33 7.95 11.68 5.92
CA THR A 33 8.75 12.82 6.37
C THR A 33 10.25 12.57 6.21
N THR A 34 10.70 11.36 6.56
CA THR A 34 12.11 10.97 6.45
C THR A 34 12.60 11.04 5.00
N MET A 35 11.82 10.48 4.07
CA MET A 35 12.11 10.51 2.63
C MET A 35 12.13 11.93 2.09
N LEU A 36 11.08 12.75 2.32
CA LEU A 36 11.03 14.10 1.78
C LEU A 36 12.14 15.01 2.37
N ARG A 37 12.51 14.81 3.64
CA ARG A 37 13.65 15.52 4.24
C ARG A 37 14.99 15.10 3.68
N ALA A 38 15.17 13.82 3.37
CA ALA A 38 16.37 13.34 2.70
C ALA A 38 16.46 13.96 1.30
N LEU A 39 15.38 13.86 0.53
CA LEU A 39 15.29 14.38 -0.83
C LEU A 39 15.44 15.90 -0.91
N SER A 40 14.88 16.66 0.05
CA SER A 40 15.01 18.12 0.08
C SER A 40 16.46 18.60 0.28
N LYS A 41 17.28 17.82 0.98
CA LYS A 41 18.71 18.10 1.15
C LYS A 41 19.49 17.85 -0.14
N GLU A 42 19.15 16.80 -0.88
CA GLU A 42 19.78 16.45 -2.15
C GLU A 42 19.40 17.42 -3.27
N GLU A 43 18.14 17.91 -3.28
CA GLU A 43 17.65 18.88 -4.27
C GLU A 43 18.42 20.22 -4.22
N ASN A 44 19.00 20.57 -3.08
CA ASN A 44 19.80 21.79 -2.83
C ASN A 44 19.12 23.10 -3.25
N LYS A 45 17.77 23.14 -3.18
CA LYS A 45 16.96 24.35 -3.49
C LYS A 45 16.67 25.23 -2.27
N GLY A 46 17.24 24.90 -1.10
CA GLY A 46 16.98 25.62 0.14
C GLY A 46 15.56 25.46 0.65
N ARG A 47 14.89 24.33 0.34
CA ARG A 47 13.53 24.03 0.81
C ARG A 47 13.47 23.99 2.33
N GLU A 48 12.70 24.89 2.94
CA GLU A 48 12.47 24.90 4.37
C GLU A 48 11.59 23.70 4.78
N TYR A 49 11.90 23.12 5.95
CA TYR A 49 11.07 22.09 6.59
C TYR A 49 10.29 22.68 7.76
N VAL A 50 8.98 22.56 7.73
CA VAL A 50 8.07 23.05 8.76
C VAL A 50 7.13 21.92 9.18
N SER A 51 7.03 21.65 10.50
CA SER A 51 6.12 20.62 11.03
C SER A 51 4.94 21.25 11.76
N LEU A 52 3.73 20.84 11.40
CA LEU A 52 2.51 21.20 12.13
C LEU A 52 2.24 20.30 13.34
N ASP A 53 3.19 19.44 13.73
CA ASP A 53 3.20 18.82 15.06
C ASP A 53 3.56 19.83 16.14
N ASP A 54 4.36 20.85 15.84
CA ASP A 54 4.58 21.97 16.72
C ASP A 54 3.31 22.81 16.87
N LEU A 55 2.89 23.00 18.12
CA LEU A 55 1.61 23.66 18.43
C LEU A 55 1.60 25.13 18.05
N THR A 56 2.71 25.84 18.24
CA THR A 56 2.81 27.28 17.93
C THR A 56 2.72 27.49 16.44
N THR A 57 3.46 26.71 15.67
CA THR A 57 3.45 26.72 14.21
C THR A 57 2.08 26.33 13.64
N ARG A 58 1.45 25.33 14.25
CA ARG A 58 0.09 24.88 13.92
C ARG A 58 -0.95 25.97 14.16
N ASP A 59 -0.90 26.65 15.30
CA ASP A 59 -1.84 27.71 15.66
C ASP A 59 -1.71 28.89 14.72
N MET A 60 -0.49 29.26 14.31
CA MET A 60 -0.25 30.27 13.26
C MET A 60 -0.85 29.82 11.93
N ALA A 61 -0.58 28.59 11.50
CA ALA A 61 -1.08 28.05 10.25
C ALA A 61 -2.61 28.01 10.15
N LYS A 62 -3.30 27.82 11.29
CA LYS A 62 -4.77 27.83 11.37
C LYS A 62 -5.35 29.25 11.42
N ASN A 63 -4.82 30.09 12.30
CA ASN A 63 -5.41 31.38 12.63
C ASN A 63 -4.99 32.47 11.65
N ASP A 64 -3.78 32.40 11.11
CA ASP A 64 -3.24 33.34 10.12
C ASP A 64 -2.41 32.62 9.04
N PRO A 65 -3.05 31.86 8.13
CA PRO A 65 -2.38 31.17 7.04
C PRO A 65 -1.58 32.10 6.11
N ALA A 66 -2.01 33.37 5.97
CA ALA A 66 -1.30 34.34 5.15
C ALA A 66 0.05 34.68 5.77
N LEU A 67 0.10 34.98 7.07
CA LEU A 67 1.33 35.23 7.81
C LEU A 67 2.23 33.99 7.80
N PHE A 68 1.66 32.80 7.97
CA PHE A 68 2.40 31.54 7.91
C PHE A 68 3.19 31.44 6.60
N LEU A 69 2.56 31.67 5.43
CA LEU A 69 3.23 31.60 4.13
C LEU A 69 4.18 32.80 3.86
N GLN A 70 4.01 33.93 4.54
CA GLN A 70 4.97 35.03 4.48
C GLN A 70 6.27 34.70 5.23
N ILE A 71 6.15 33.97 6.35
CA ILE A 71 7.30 33.53 7.17
C ILE A 71 7.98 32.35 6.50
N HIS A 72 7.20 31.31 6.15
CA HIS A 72 7.66 30.06 5.54
C HIS A 72 7.47 30.11 4.02
N LYS A 73 8.37 30.83 3.36
CA LYS A 73 8.29 31.06 1.90
C LYS A 73 8.60 29.79 1.11
N PRO A 74 7.88 29.54 -0.01
CA PRO A 74 8.27 28.48 -0.94
C PRO A 74 9.69 28.70 -1.53
N PRO A 75 10.44 27.61 -1.83
CA PRO A 75 9.99 26.21 -1.71
C PRO A 75 9.98 25.71 -0.25
N VAL A 76 8.86 25.11 0.16
CA VAL A 76 8.65 24.66 1.54
C VAL A 76 8.14 23.20 1.59
N LEU A 77 8.57 22.46 2.62
CA LEU A 77 8.05 21.14 3.00
C LEU A 77 7.22 21.29 4.27
N ILE A 78 5.90 21.14 4.16
CA ILE A 78 4.95 21.21 5.26
C ILE A 78 4.58 19.80 5.69
N ASP A 79 4.95 19.44 6.90
CA ASP A 79 4.69 18.12 7.46
C ASP A 79 3.38 18.12 8.28
N GLU A 80 2.60 17.03 8.16
CA GLU A 80 1.30 16.81 8.81
C GLU A 80 0.27 17.92 8.51
N VAL A 81 0.17 18.30 7.22
CA VAL A 81 -0.67 19.45 6.76
C VAL A 81 -2.16 19.29 7.09
N GLN A 82 -2.65 18.09 7.40
CA GLN A 82 -4.04 17.87 7.85
C GLN A 82 -4.39 18.58 9.16
N TYR A 83 -3.41 19.05 9.91
CA TYR A 83 -3.67 19.81 11.12
C TYR A 83 -4.07 21.25 10.88
N ALA A 84 -3.83 21.79 9.68
CA ALA A 84 -4.25 23.16 9.30
C ALA A 84 -4.79 23.18 7.86
N PRO A 85 -6.00 22.63 7.61
CA PRO A 85 -6.62 22.59 6.29
C PRO A 85 -6.89 23.99 5.70
N GLU A 86 -6.91 25.02 6.54
CA GLU A 86 -7.04 26.43 6.16
C GLU A 86 -5.93 26.86 5.20
N LEU A 87 -4.73 26.27 5.33
CA LEU A 87 -3.59 26.52 4.44
C LEU A 87 -3.89 26.23 2.97
N PHE A 88 -4.73 25.24 2.67
CA PHE A 88 -4.98 24.85 1.27
C PHE A 88 -5.54 25.99 0.41
N THR A 89 -6.36 26.87 0.99
CA THR A 89 -6.89 28.02 0.28
C THR A 89 -5.78 29.01 -0.08
N TYR A 90 -4.86 29.28 0.83
CA TYR A 90 -3.75 30.22 0.60
C TYR A 90 -2.66 29.63 -0.29
N ILE A 91 -2.40 28.32 -0.18
CA ILE A 91 -1.53 27.60 -1.12
C ILE A 91 -2.10 27.68 -2.54
N LYS A 92 -3.43 27.50 -2.70
CA LYS A 92 -4.10 27.68 -3.99
C LYS A 92 -3.88 29.08 -4.57
N ILE A 93 -4.12 30.14 -3.77
CA ILE A 93 -3.92 31.52 -4.19
C ILE A 93 -2.47 31.71 -4.68
N HIS A 94 -1.50 31.27 -3.88
CA HIS A 94 -0.09 31.37 -4.25
C HIS A 94 0.21 30.65 -5.57
N ILE A 95 -0.31 29.42 -5.76
CA ILE A 95 -0.10 28.65 -6.99
C ILE A 95 -0.72 29.37 -8.20
N ASP A 96 -1.93 29.93 -8.05
CA ASP A 96 -2.63 30.63 -9.13
C ASP A 96 -1.94 31.95 -9.52
N GLU A 97 -1.21 32.58 -8.60
CA GLU A 97 -0.46 33.81 -8.85
C GLU A 97 0.93 33.55 -9.46
N HIS A 98 1.64 32.54 -9.03
CA HIS A 98 3.07 32.36 -9.34
C HIS A 98 3.35 31.21 -10.30
N HIS A 99 2.54 30.13 -10.28
CA HIS A 99 2.71 28.94 -11.13
C HIS A 99 4.10 28.27 -11.07
N ASN A 100 4.82 28.41 -9.94
CA ASN A 100 6.16 27.87 -9.79
C ASN A 100 6.11 26.36 -9.51
N PRO A 101 6.73 25.50 -10.34
CA PRO A 101 6.78 24.07 -10.07
C PRO A 101 7.61 23.72 -8.84
N GLY A 102 7.09 22.81 -8.02
CA GLY A 102 7.77 22.29 -6.84
C GLY A 102 7.76 23.20 -5.63
N ASP A 103 6.99 24.28 -5.58
CA ASP A 103 6.94 25.21 -4.46
C ASP A 103 6.54 24.51 -3.14
N PHE A 104 5.55 23.59 -3.19
CA PHE A 104 5.01 22.96 -2.00
C PHE A 104 5.19 21.46 -2.01
N TRP A 105 5.93 20.93 -1.05
CA TRP A 105 5.87 19.53 -0.68
C TRP A 105 5.12 19.39 0.64
N MET A 106 4.16 18.48 0.67
CA MET A 106 3.29 18.31 1.84
C MET A 106 3.21 16.84 2.22
N THR A 107 3.15 16.55 3.52
CA THR A 107 2.80 15.22 4.00
C THR A 107 1.52 15.25 4.80
N GLY A 108 0.87 14.08 4.85
CA GLY A 108 -0.24 13.86 5.76
C GLY A 108 -0.61 12.39 5.89
N SER A 109 -1.01 12.00 7.10
CA SER A 109 -1.41 10.62 7.40
C SER A 109 -2.91 10.41 7.36
N HIS A 110 -3.71 11.46 7.47
CA HIS A 110 -5.18 11.40 7.56
C HIS A 110 -5.82 11.78 6.22
N ILE A 111 -5.89 10.83 5.29
CA ILE A 111 -6.39 11.06 3.92
C ILE A 111 -7.80 11.70 3.92
N PHE A 112 -8.72 11.30 4.79
CA PHE A 112 -10.07 11.85 4.83
C PHE A 112 -10.13 13.35 5.09
N ARG A 113 -9.37 13.83 6.08
CA ARG A 113 -9.30 15.27 6.38
C ARG A 113 -8.61 16.03 5.26
N LEU A 114 -7.57 15.41 4.69
CA LEU A 114 -6.81 15.98 3.58
C LEU A 114 -7.64 16.08 2.31
N MET A 115 -8.31 14.99 1.90
CA MET A 115 -9.06 14.96 0.64
C MET A 115 -10.19 15.96 0.60
N ARG A 116 -10.88 16.22 1.70
CA ARG A 116 -11.92 17.25 1.75
C ARG A 116 -11.35 18.63 1.44
N GLY A 117 -10.28 19.05 2.10
CA GLY A 117 -9.63 20.33 1.84
C GLY A 117 -8.96 20.42 0.46
N VAL A 118 -8.32 19.32 0.01
CA VAL A 118 -7.67 19.24 -1.31
C VAL A 118 -8.69 19.29 -2.45
N GLN A 119 -9.82 18.57 -2.35
CA GLN A 119 -10.87 18.59 -3.38
C GLN A 119 -11.51 19.97 -3.53
N GLU A 120 -11.71 20.69 -2.42
CA GLU A 120 -12.29 22.01 -2.44
C GLU A 120 -11.32 23.10 -2.94
N SER A 121 -10.02 22.98 -2.66
CA SER A 121 -9.05 24.06 -2.89
C SER A 121 -7.97 23.73 -3.91
N LEU A 122 -7.43 22.52 -3.96
CA LEU A 122 -6.22 22.19 -4.75
C LEU A 122 -6.50 21.25 -5.95
N ALA A 123 -7.77 21.01 -6.30
CA ALA A 123 -8.12 20.18 -7.46
C ALA A 123 -7.40 20.64 -8.73
N GLY A 124 -6.69 19.69 -9.39
CA GLY A 124 -5.91 19.96 -10.61
C GLY A 124 -4.55 20.67 -10.40
N ARG A 125 -4.20 21.07 -9.16
CA ARG A 125 -2.97 21.81 -8.83
C ARG A 125 -1.95 20.99 -8.04
N VAL A 126 -2.38 19.87 -7.46
CA VAL A 126 -1.56 19.03 -6.60
C VAL A 126 -1.39 17.63 -7.22
N ALA A 127 -0.16 17.14 -7.22
CA ALA A 127 0.09 15.71 -7.45
C ALA A 127 -0.08 14.95 -6.14
N LEU A 128 -1.04 14.02 -6.11
CA LEU A 128 -1.31 13.18 -4.97
C LEU A 128 -0.58 11.84 -5.12
N LEU A 129 0.25 11.50 -4.16
CA LEU A 129 0.97 10.24 -4.10
C LEU A 129 0.64 9.49 -2.81
N HIS A 130 0.58 8.16 -2.92
CA HIS A 130 0.39 7.28 -1.78
C HIS A 130 1.64 6.45 -1.53
N MET A 131 2.23 6.58 -0.34
CA MET A 131 3.44 5.87 0.07
C MET A 131 3.09 4.73 1.02
N SER A 132 3.23 3.52 0.55
CA SER A 132 3.09 2.29 1.34
C SER A 132 4.32 2.03 2.23
N PRO A 133 4.28 1.05 3.16
CA PRO A 133 5.48 0.49 3.77
C PRO A 133 6.49 0.04 2.72
N LEU A 134 7.72 -0.29 3.13
CA LEU A 134 8.77 -0.70 2.18
C LEU A 134 8.32 -1.87 1.31
N SER A 135 8.66 -1.83 0.02
CA SER A 135 8.59 -3.02 -0.83
C SER A 135 9.84 -3.90 -0.63
N GLN A 136 9.74 -5.17 -1.00
CA GLN A 136 10.90 -6.05 -0.94
C GLN A 136 12.04 -5.54 -1.84
N ARG A 137 11.70 -4.99 -3.00
CA ARG A 137 12.69 -4.40 -3.93
C ARG A 137 13.42 -3.20 -3.30
N GLU A 138 12.74 -2.35 -2.53
CA GLU A 138 13.38 -1.28 -1.77
C GLU A 138 14.29 -1.84 -0.67
N ILE A 139 13.86 -2.89 0.04
CA ILE A 139 14.63 -3.53 1.12
C ILE A 139 15.95 -4.13 0.62
N ILE A 140 15.93 -4.75 -0.56
CA ILE A 140 17.14 -5.36 -1.16
C ILE A 140 17.92 -4.40 -2.07
N GLY A 141 17.47 -3.15 -2.24
CA GLY A 141 18.12 -2.15 -3.10
C GLY A 141 18.02 -2.45 -4.60
N ALA A 142 17.00 -3.18 -5.04
CA ALA A 142 16.74 -3.45 -6.45
C ALA A 142 16.03 -2.28 -7.14
N ASP A 143 16.02 -2.27 -8.48
CA ASP A 143 15.37 -1.22 -9.27
C ASP A 143 13.84 -1.19 -9.09
N CYS A 144 13.24 0.00 -9.27
CA CYS A 144 11.79 0.18 -9.26
C CYS A 144 11.16 -0.32 -10.58
N ILE A 145 10.83 -1.59 -10.62
CA ILE A 145 10.16 -2.19 -11.78
C ILE A 145 8.83 -2.78 -11.31
N PRO A 146 7.67 -2.20 -11.73
CA PRO A 146 6.37 -2.79 -11.45
C PRO A 146 6.27 -4.19 -12.04
N PHE A 147 5.61 -5.10 -11.32
CA PHE A 147 5.42 -6.47 -11.80
C PHE A 147 4.71 -6.51 -13.16
N THR A 148 5.14 -7.39 -14.04
CA THR A 148 4.58 -7.61 -15.37
C THR A 148 4.62 -9.10 -15.72
N THR A 149 3.78 -9.54 -16.64
CA THR A 149 3.84 -10.88 -17.24
C THR A 149 4.65 -10.92 -18.54
N ASN A 150 5.44 -9.87 -18.81
CA ASN A 150 6.37 -9.87 -19.93
C ASN A 150 7.55 -10.79 -19.63
N MET A 151 7.67 -11.90 -20.37
CA MET A 151 8.70 -12.92 -20.17
C MET A 151 10.12 -12.34 -20.17
N ASN A 152 10.44 -11.45 -21.12
CA ASN A 152 11.81 -10.92 -21.24
C ASN A 152 12.17 -10.05 -20.01
N VAL A 153 11.24 -9.21 -19.55
CA VAL A 153 11.44 -8.38 -18.38
C VAL A 153 11.65 -9.26 -17.15
N LEU A 154 10.79 -10.27 -16.94
CA LEU A 154 10.91 -11.18 -15.79
C LEU A 154 12.21 -11.98 -15.81
N MET A 155 12.62 -12.49 -16.97
CA MET A 155 13.90 -13.19 -17.12
C MET A 155 15.10 -12.30 -16.77
N ASP A 156 15.07 -11.04 -17.18
CA ASP A 156 16.15 -10.11 -16.88
C ASP A 156 16.18 -9.72 -15.40
N GLU A 157 15.02 -9.56 -14.77
CA GLU A 157 14.93 -9.30 -13.32
C GLU A 157 15.40 -10.50 -12.49
N CYS A 158 15.03 -11.72 -12.89
CA CYS A 158 15.51 -12.94 -12.23
C CYS A 158 17.04 -13.13 -12.32
N LYS A 159 17.71 -12.50 -13.29
CA LYS A 159 19.19 -12.51 -13.36
C LYS A 159 19.83 -11.50 -12.40
N LYS A 160 19.11 -10.41 -12.08
CA LYS A 160 19.65 -9.32 -11.23
C LYS A 160 19.43 -9.57 -9.74
N ILE A 161 18.35 -10.24 -9.38
CA ILE A 161 17.96 -10.50 -7.98
C ILE A 161 18.45 -11.89 -7.58
N ALA A 162 19.14 -11.98 -6.45
CA ALA A 162 19.56 -13.27 -5.93
C ALA A 162 18.35 -14.10 -5.44
N PRO A 163 18.25 -15.36 -5.85
CA PRO A 163 17.20 -16.26 -5.35
C PRO A 163 17.25 -16.38 -3.82
N VAL A 164 16.09 -16.51 -3.20
CA VAL A 164 15.96 -16.80 -1.78
C VAL A 164 15.00 -17.97 -1.56
N ASP A 165 15.27 -18.72 -0.52
CA ASP A 165 14.50 -19.91 -0.15
C ASP A 165 13.18 -19.58 0.55
N THR A 166 12.35 -20.59 0.72
CA THR A 166 11.05 -20.49 1.40
C THR A 166 11.16 -19.94 2.83
N PRO A 167 12.07 -20.41 3.70
CA PRO A 167 12.26 -19.87 5.03
C PRO A 167 12.56 -18.37 5.03
N THR A 168 13.40 -17.89 4.11
CA THR A 168 13.71 -16.46 3.97
C THR A 168 12.49 -15.64 3.54
N ILE A 169 11.65 -16.14 2.64
CA ILE A 169 10.39 -15.47 2.28
C ILE A 169 9.48 -15.38 3.51
N PHE A 170 9.32 -16.46 4.29
CA PHE A 170 8.49 -16.45 5.48
C PHE A 170 9.06 -15.60 6.62
N GLU A 171 10.40 -15.47 6.72
CA GLU A 171 11.04 -14.49 7.61
C GLU A 171 10.62 -13.07 7.22
N ARG A 172 10.67 -12.71 5.94
CA ARG A 172 10.23 -11.39 5.44
C ARG A 172 8.74 -11.16 5.70
N ILE A 173 7.88 -12.15 5.44
CA ILE A 173 6.43 -12.10 5.73
C ILE A 173 6.19 -11.85 7.21
N TRP A 174 6.85 -12.61 8.09
CA TRP A 174 6.68 -12.52 9.53
C TRP A 174 7.22 -11.21 10.10
N ARG A 175 8.41 -10.78 9.67
CA ARG A 175 9.04 -9.54 10.11
C ARG A 175 8.22 -8.32 9.71
N GLY A 176 7.65 -8.33 8.50
CA GLY A 176 6.95 -7.21 7.90
C GLY A 176 7.89 -6.23 7.20
N SER A 177 7.31 -5.13 6.75
CA SER A 177 7.94 -4.16 5.86
C SER A 177 7.95 -2.72 6.40
N MET A 178 7.63 -2.54 7.68
CA MET A 178 7.66 -1.23 8.32
C MET A 178 9.12 -0.73 8.46
N PRO A 179 9.44 0.50 8.00
CA PRO A 179 10.82 0.99 7.97
C PRO A 179 11.55 0.92 9.31
N GLY A 180 10.86 1.17 10.42
CA GLY A 180 11.45 1.13 11.76
C GLY A 180 11.91 -0.26 12.19
N ILE A 181 11.24 -1.32 11.70
CA ILE A 181 11.63 -2.72 11.95
C ILE A 181 12.75 -3.10 10.98
N VAL A 182 12.57 -2.84 9.69
CA VAL A 182 13.52 -3.24 8.65
C VAL A 182 14.90 -2.59 8.83
N SER A 183 14.93 -1.32 9.24
CA SER A 183 16.19 -0.59 9.51
C SER A 183 16.87 -1.00 10.82
N GLY A 184 16.25 -1.85 11.64
CA GLY A 184 16.74 -2.23 12.96
C GLY A 184 16.61 -1.12 14.03
N LEU A 185 15.81 -0.07 13.78
CA LEU A 185 15.53 0.97 14.77
C LEU A 185 14.84 0.37 16.00
N TYR A 186 13.90 -0.53 15.76
CA TYR A 186 13.18 -1.25 16.79
C TYR A 186 13.57 -2.73 16.74
N ALA A 187 14.31 -3.18 17.76
CA ALA A 187 14.75 -4.57 17.87
C ALA A 187 13.59 -5.51 18.27
N ASP A 188 12.66 -5.03 19.10
CA ASP A 188 11.49 -5.77 19.53
C ASP A 188 10.31 -5.49 18.60
N ARG A 189 10.08 -6.40 17.67
CA ARG A 189 8.98 -6.38 16.71
C ARG A 189 7.60 -6.38 17.40
N ASN A 190 7.45 -7.18 18.45
CA ASN A 190 6.15 -7.30 19.13
C ASN A 190 5.81 -6.02 19.90
N MET A 191 6.78 -5.42 20.56
CA MET A 191 6.61 -4.13 21.21
C MET A 191 6.28 -3.04 20.17
N TYR A 192 6.94 -3.06 19.00
CA TYR A 192 6.66 -2.12 17.91
C TYR A 192 5.21 -2.20 17.45
N TYR A 193 4.70 -3.39 17.09
CA TYR A 193 3.32 -3.54 16.60
C TYR A 193 2.29 -3.27 17.70
N SER A 194 2.57 -3.65 18.94
CA SER A 194 1.71 -3.30 20.08
C SER A 194 1.57 -1.79 20.22
N SER A 195 2.68 -1.07 20.20
CA SER A 195 2.68 0.41 20.29
C SER A 195 2.04 1.04 19.06
N TYR A 196 2.30 0.50 17.85
CA TYR A 196 1.70 0.99 16.62
C TYR A 196 0.16 0.93 16.64
N LEU A 197 -0.40 -0.18 17.13
CA LEU A 197 -1.86 -0.33 17.27
C LEU A 197 -2.43 0.64 18.30
N SER A 198 -1.90 0.64 19.52
CA SER A 198 -2.47 1.40 20.63
C SER A 198 -2.28 2.91 20.50
N THR A 199 -1.14 3.35 19.93
CA THR A 199 -0.83 4.79 19.88
C THR A 199 -1.24 5.47 18.58
N TYR A 200 -1.29 4.73 17.47
CA TYR A 200 -1.61 5.31 16.16
C TYR A 200 -2.96 4.85 15.64
N VAL A 201 -3.15 3.54 15.48
CA VAL A 201 -4.35 3.02 14.81
C VAL A 201 -5.60 3.30 15.64
N GLU A 202 -5.60 2.98 16.92
CA GLU A 202 -6.74 3.25 17.81
C GLU A 202 -7.04 4.75 17.94
N ARG A 203 -6.00 5.58 17.98
CA ARG A 203 -6.14 7.04 18.03
C ARG A 203 -6.77 7.57 16.75
N ASP A 204 -6.24 7.17 15.58
CA ASP A 204 -6.69 7.67 14.29
C ASP A 204 -8.14 7.21 14.01
N VAL A 205 -8.48 5.97 14.40
CA VAL A 205 -9.86 5.46 14.32
C VAL A 205 -10.80 6.27 15.22
N ARG A 206 -10.38 6.58 16.45
CA ARG A 206 -11.16 7.42 17.38
C ARG A 206 -11.33 8.85 16.86
N ASP A 207 -10.30 9.44 16.28
CA ASP A 207 -10.35 10.78 15.70
C ASP A 207 -11.32 10.88 14.51
N ILE A 208 -11.56 9.77 13.79
CA ILE A 208 -12.46 9.71 12.62
C ILE A 208 -13.89 9.32 13.05
N SER A 209 -14.04 8.30 13.89
CA SER A 209 -15.35 7.70 14.23
C SER A 209 -15.93 8.18 15.57
N GLY A 210 -15.21 8.99 16.34
CA GLY A 210 -15.61 9.43 17.67
C GLY A 210 -15.24 8.41 18.75
N THR A 211 -16.15 8.13 19.69
CA THR A 211 -15.89 7.19 20.78
C THR A 211 -15.75 5.76 20.26
N VAL A 212 -14.61 5.13 20.48
CA VAL A 212 -14.31 3.75 20.08
C VAL A 212 -13.95 2.94 21.31
N ASP A 213 -14.61 1.79 21.47
CA ASP A 213 -14.20 0.78 22.44
C ASP A 213 -12.93 0.08 21.91
N ALA A 214 -11.80 0.35 22.54
CA ALA A 214 -10.51 -0.19 22.15
C ALA A 214 -10.48 -1.73 22.13
N LEU A 215 -11.18 -2.39 23.06
CA LEU A 215 -11.23 -3.84 23.12
C LEU A 215 -11.98 -4.42 21.91
N LYS A 216 -13.14 -3.84 21.58
CA LYS A 216 -13.91 -4.24 20.41
C LYS A 216 -13.16 -3.96 19.11
N PHE A 217 -12.46 -2.82 19.03
CA PHE A 217 -11.64 -2.50 17.88
C PHE A 217 -10.47 -3.47 17.70
N ASN A 218 -9.79 -3.86 18.78
CA ASN A 218 -8.71 -4.85 18.74
C ASN A 218 -9.22 -6.24 18.29
N ARG A 219 -10.41 -6.66 18.74
CA ARG A 219 -11.06 -7.88 18.25
C ARG A 219 -11.36 -7.76 16.76
N PHE A 220 -11.90 -6.62 16.34
CA PHE A 220 -12.25 -6.36 14.94
C PHE A 220 -11.03 -6.43 14.01
N ILE A 221 -9.95 -5.70 14.29
CA ILE A 221 -8.75 -5.71 13.44
C ILE A 221 -8.09 -7.09 13.43
N THR A 222 -8.15 -7.83 14.53
CA THR A 222 -7.69 -9.22 14.60
C THR A 222 -8.55 -10.13 13.72
N ALA A 223 -9.88 -9.96 13.74
CA ALA A 223 -10.79 -10.71 12.88
C ALA A 223 -10.59 -10.40 11.38
N VAL A 224 -10.29 -9.15 11.03
CA VAL A 224 -9.91 -8.74 9.66
C VAL A 224 -8.58 -9.41 9.27
N ALA A 225 -7.57 -9.41 10.15
CA ALA A 225 -6.28 -10.02 9.88
C ALA A 225 -6.37 -11.55 9.68
N ALA A 226 -7.20 -12.22 10.47
CA ALA A 226 -7.46 -13.66 10.34
C ALA A 226 -8.16 -14.03 9.01
N ARG A 227 -8.75 -13.05 8.32
CA ARG A 227 -9.42 -13.20 7.01
C ARG A 227 -8.66 -12.59 5.86
N THR A 228 -7.38 -12.30 6.03
CA THR A 228 -6.55 -11.80 4.92
C THR A 228 -6.61 -12.76 3.73
N ALA A 229 -6.60 -12.20 2.50
CA ALA A 229 -6.77 -12.93 1.24
C ALA A 229 -8.13 -13.63 1.07
N GLN A 230 -9.14 -13.30 1.89
CA GLN A 230 -10.48 -13.87 1.82
C GLN A 230 -11.53 -12.82 1.47
N LEU A 231 -12.70 -13.29 1.00
CA LEU A 231 -13.85 -12.41 0.76
C LEU A 231 -14.29 -11.73 2.07
N LEU A 232 -14.49 -10.45 2.00
CA LEU A 232 -14.88 -9.63 3.14
C LEU A 232 -16.32 -9.95 3.56
N ASN A 233 -16.51 -10.42 4.80
CA ASN A 233 -17.81 -10.71 5.36
C ASN A 233 -18.10 -9.82 6.57
N TYR A 234 -18.83 -8.73 6.33
CA TYR A 234 -19.16 -7.75 7.37
C TYR A 234 -19.99 -8.33 8.53
N HIS A 235 -20.85 -9.32 8.27
CA HIS A 235 -21.62 -10.02 9.32
C HIS A 235 -20.69 -10.75 10.29
N ALA A 236 -19.80 -11.58 9.74
CA ALA A 236 -18.84 -12.33 10.55
C ALA A 236 -17.90 -11.42 11.34
N LEU A 237 -17.44 -10.31 10.71
CA LEU A 237 -16.60 -9.32 11.40
C LEU A 237 -17.35 -8.62 12.55
N ALA A 238 -18.61 -8.29 12.34
CA ALA A 238 -19.45 -7.65 13.35
C ALA A 238 -19.71 -8.59 14.54
N GLU A 239 -19.97 -9.86 14.27
CA GLU A 239 -20.18 -10.91 15.29
C GLU A 239 -18.91 -11.14 16.12
N ASP A 240 -17.75 -11.32 15.49
CA ASP A 240 -16.47 -11.55 16.17
C ASP A 240 -16.05 -10.39 17.07
N ALA A 241 -16.38 -9.14 16.68
CA ALA A 241 -16.03 -7.95 17.42
C ALA A 241 -17.13 -7.46 18.38
N GLU A 242 -18.27 -8.12 18.42
CA GLU A 242 -19.45 -7.72 19.20
C GLU A 242 -19.90 -6.26 18.90
N ILE A 243 -19.99 -5.93 17.60
CA ILE A 243 -20.43 -4.62 17.09
C ILE A 243 -21.55 -4.79 16.07
N ASP A 244 -22.19 -3.71 15.66
CA ASP A 244 -23.15 -3.75 14.55
C ASP A 244 -22.46 -3.73 13.17
N ILE A 245 -23.17 -4.13 12.12
CA ILE A 245 -22.66 -4.23 10.76
C ILE A 245 -22.28 -2.86 10.18
N VAL A 246 -22.97 -1.80 10.59
CA VAL A 246 -22.69 -0.44 10.11
C VAL A 246 -21.34 0.02 10.64
N THR A 247 -21.10 -0.22 11.93
CA THR A 247 -19.80 0.02 12.57
C THR A 247 -18.69 -0.82 11.92
N ALA A 248 -18.94 -2.10 11.63
CA ALA A 248 -17.94 -2.96 10.96
C ALA A 248 -17.57 -2.42 9.56
N LYS A 249 -18.54 -1.95 8.77
CA LYS A 249 -18.28 -1.29 7.48
C LYS A 249 -17.47 -0.02 7.65
N ALA A 250 -17.88 0.86 8.55
CA ALA A 250 -17.17 2.12 8.81
C ALA A 250 -15.72 1.88 9.25
N TRP A 251 -15.47 0.85 10.06
CA TRP A 251 -14.10 0.53 10.49
C TRP A 251 -13.25 -0.08 9.37
N VAL A 252 -13.83 -0.87 8.46
CA VAL A 252 -13.11 -1.32 7.25
C VAL A 252 -12.71 -0.12 6.41
N ASP A 253 -13.64 0.81 6.13
CA ASP A 253 -13.37 2.02 5.34
C ASP A 253 -12.28 2.89 5.98
N ILE A 254 -12.26 2.95 7.32
CA ILE A 254 -11.21 3.67 8.06
C ILE A 254 -9.86 2.97 7.93
N LEU A 255 -9.79 1.64 8.10
CA LEU A 255 -8.54 0.88 7.95
C LEU A 255 -7.96 1.01 6.54
N GLU A 256 -8.81 1.00 5.52
CA GLU A 256 -8.41 1.24 4.13
C GLU A 256 -7.88 2.66 3.94
N THR A 257 -8.59 3.65 4.46
CA THR A 257 -8.17 5.06 4.42
C THR A 257 -6.84 5.32 5.11
N LEU A 258 -6.59 4.64 6.24
CA LEU A 258 -5.32 4.73 6.96
C LEU A 258 -4.17 4.01 6.25
N GLY A 259 -4.45 3.30 5.15
CA GLY A 259 -3.46 2.52 4.41
C GLY A 259 -2.96 1.29 5.18
N ILE A 260 -3.77 0.75 6.10
CA ILE A 260 -3.46 -0.49 6.82
C ILE A 260 -3.85 -1.69 6.00
N ILE A 261 -5.02 -1.61 5.38
CA ILE A 261 -5.55 -2.61 4.45
C ILE A 261 -5.80 -1.99 3.07
N PHE A 262 -5.99 -2.85 2.09
CA PHE A 262 -6.58 -2.50 0.79
C PHE A 262 -7.56 -3.59 0.37
N LEU A 263 -8.50 -3.21 -0.48
CA LEU A 263 -9.54 -4.08 -0.99
C LEU A 263 -9.27 -4.44 -2.45
N LEU A 264 -9.15 -5.73 -2.75
CA LEU A 264 -9.07 -6.23 -4.12
C LEU A 264 -10.48 -6.56 -4.59
N HIS A 265 -10.96 -5.83 -5.61
CA HIS A 265 -12.30 -6.01 -6.14
C HIS A 265 -12.39 -7.15 -7.15
N PRO A 266 -13.56 -7.79 -7.31
CA PRO A 266 -13.72 -8.85 -8.30
C PRO A 266 -13.75 -8.27 -9.71
N TYR A 267 -13.13 -8.96 -10.65
CA TYR A 267 -13.25 -8.65 -12.06
C TYR A 267 -14.68 -8.88 -12.56
N SER A 268 -15.17 -7.96 -13.36
CA SER A 268 -16.45 -8.09 -14.09
C SER A 268 -16.39 -7.25 -15.37
N ASN A 269 -16.95 -7.76 -16.46
CA ASN A 269 -17.08 -6.99 -17.70
C ASN A 269 -17.96 -5.74 -17.53
N ASN A 270 -18.84 -5.75 -16.54
CA ASN A 270 -19.64 -4.59 -16.17
C ASN A 270 -18.95 -3.85 -15.03
N VAL A 271 -18.46 -2.63 -15.29
CA VAL A 271 -17.74 -1.79 -14.33
C VAL A 271 -18.53 -1.57 -13.04
N LEU A 272 -19.85 -1.32 -13.13
CA LEU A 272 -20.69 -1.15 -11.94
C LEU A 272 -20.73 -2.42 -11.06
N LYS A 273 -20.63 -3.61 -11.67
CA LYS A 273 -20.57 -4.86 -10.91
C LYS A 273 -19.24 -5.10 -10.24
N ARG A 274 -18.14 -4.43 -10.67
CA ARG A 274 -16.84 -4.50 -9.99
C ARG A 274 -16.93 -3.84 -8.61
N THR A 275 -17.67 -2.75 -8.48
CA THR A 275 -17.77 -1.99 -7.23
C THR A 275 -18.82 -2.52 -6.25
N ILE A 276 -19.82 -3.28 -6.73
CA ILE A 276 -20.94 -3.74 -5.89
C ILE A 276 -20.68 -5.13 -5.27
N LYS A 277 -19.82 -5.96 -5.88
CA LYS A 277 -19.52 -7.30 -5.39
C LYS A 277 -18.51 -7.25 -4.23
N THR A 278 -18.61 -8.25 -3.36
CA THR A 278 -17.74 -8.41 -2.19
C THR A 278 -16.25 -8.49 -2.58
N PRO A 279 -15.38 -7.59 -2.07
CA PRO A 279 -13.94 -7.65 -2.31
C PRO A 279 -13.24 -8.68 -1.43
N LYS A 280 -11.99 -9.00 -1.76
CA LYS A 280 -11.04 -9.63 -0.85
C LYS A 280 -10.30 -8.55 -0.05
N VAL A 281 -9.93 -8.85 1.21
CA VAL A 281 -9.17 -7.95 2.08
C VAL A 281 -7.72 -8.38 2.16
N TYR A 282 -6.81 -7.40 2.07
CA TYR A 282 -5.37 -7.59 2.20
C TYR A 282 -4.75 -6.50 3.08
N PHE A 283 -3.64 -6.81 3.74
CA PHE A 283 -2.85 -5.85 4.50
C PHE A 283 -1.64 -5.39 3.68
N TYR A 284 -1.28 -4.11 3.79
CA TYR A 284 -0.03 -3.61 3.22
C TYR A 284 1.21 -4.18 3.91
N ASP A 285 1.08 -4.55 5.19
CA ASP A 285 2.17 -5.10 6.00
C ASP A 285 1.79 -6.46 6.60
N THR A 286 2.41 -7.53 6.11
CA THR A 286 2.17 -8.90 6.59
C THR A 286 2.70 -9.14 8.00
N GLY A 287 3.68 -8.35 8.45
CA GLY A 287 4.15 -8.40 9.82
C GLY A 287 3.07 -8.03 10.83
N LEU A 288 2.24 -7.03 10.50
CA LEU A 288 1.08 -6.68 11.31
C LEU A 288 0.06 -7.82 11.36
N VAL A 289 -0.20 -8.49 10.22
CA VAL A 289 -1.07 -9.69 10.18
C VAL A 289 -0.54 -10.77 11.11
N CYS A 290 0.74 -11.12 10.99
CA CYS A 290 1.37 -12.14 11.85
C CYS A 290 1.33 -11.76 13.34
N TYR A 291 1.49 -10.48 13.67
CA TYR A 291 1.37 -9.98 15.05
C TYR A 291 -0.06 -10.15 15.60
N LEU A 292 -1.06 -9.70 14.85
CA LEU A 292 -2.49 -9.77 15.23
C LEU A 292 -2.97 -11.21 15.37
N THR A 293 -2.56 -12.10 14.48
CA THR A 293 -2.94 -13.53 14.47
C THR A 293 -2.01 -14.43 15.29
N LYS A 294 -1.05 -13.82 16.03
CA LYS A 294 -0.19 -14.52 17.02
C LYS A 294 0.75 -15.58 16.44
N TRP A 295 1.21 -15.43 15.20
CA TRP A 295 2.29 -16.26 14.66
C TRP A 295 3.61 -15.86 15.33
N SER A 296 4.11 -16.76 16.20
CA SER A 296 5.23 -16.47 17.12
C SER A 296 6.60 -16.41 16.46
N SER A 297 6.77 -17.12 15.35
CA SER A 297 8.01 -17.13 14.58
C SER A 297 7.75 -17.33 13.09
N PRO A 298 8.76 -17.09 12.21
CA PRO A 298 8.66 -17.37 10.78
C PRO A 298 8.29 -18.82 10.46
N GLU A 299 8.89 -19.79 11.17
CA GLU A 299 8.68 -21.22 10.97
C GLU A 299 7.23 -21.62 11.33
N VAL A 300 6.69 -21.02 12.39
CA VAL A 300 5.28 -21.26 12.79
C VAL A 300 4.33 -20.62 11.78
N ALA A 301 4.66 -19.44 11.24
CA ALA A 301 3.87 -18.81 10.18
C ALA A 301 3.93 -19.63 8.87
N GLU A 302 5.10 -20.19 8.54
CA GLU A 302 5.29 -21.03 7.36
C GLU A 302 4.49 -22.33 7.44
N SER A 303 4.54 -23.02 8.57
CA SER A 303 3.85 -24.31 8.76
C SER A 303 2.38 -24.18 9.14
N GLY A 304 1.93 -23.00 9.52
CA GLY A 304 0.60 -22.72 10.03
C GLY A 304 -0.51 -22.77 8.99
N ALA A 305 -1.74 -22.87 9.46
CA ALA A 305 -2.93 -22.96 8.60
C ALA A 305 -3.15 -21.72 7.69
N MET A 306 -2.61 -20.56 8.08
CA MET A 306 -2.69 -19.33 7.29
C MET A 306 -1.52 -19.15 6.31
N SER A 307 -0.60 -20.09 6.20
CA SER A 307 0.64 -19.91 5.40
C SER A 307 0.36 -19.56 3.93
N GLY A 308 -0.65 -20.16 3.31
CA GLY A 308 -1.08 -19.82 1.96
C GLY A 308 -1.65 -18.40 1.85
N ALA A 309 -2.53 -18.02 2.77
CA ALA A 309 -3.12 -16.68 2.81
C ALA A 309 -2.08 -15.58 3.11
N LEU A 310 -1.12 -15.86 3.97
CA LEU A 310 0.01 -14.96 4.25
C LEU A 310 0.88 -14.74 3.01
N LEU A 311 1.18 -15.81 2.27
CA LEU A 311 1.94 -15.75 1.03
C LEU A 311 1.17 -15.01 -0.06
N GLU A 312 -0.13 -15.26 -0.21
CA GLU A 312 -1.00 -14.53 -1.14
C GLU A 312 -1.03 -13.05 -0.78
N ASN A 313 -1.27 -12.71 0.49
CA ASN A 313 -1.25 -11.31 0.93
C ASN A 313 0.09 -10.64 0.65
N PHE A 314 1.21 -11.28 0.98
CA PHE A 314 2.55 -10.77 0.70
C PHE A 314 2.71 -10.47 -0.78
N THR A 315 2.45 -11.44 -1.64
CA THR A 315 2.62 -11.34 -3.09
C THR A 315 1.75 -10.22 -3.70
N VAL A 316 0.46 -10.18 -3.34
CA VAL A 316 -0.46 -9.15 -3.86
C VAL A 316 -0.06 -7.76 -3.36
N SER A 317 0.36 -7.63 -2.11
CA SER A 317 0.82 -6.35 -1.57
C SER A 317 2.12 -5.88 -2.23
N GLU A 318 3.08 -6.78 -2.54
CA GLU A 318 4.32 -6.40 -3.23
C GLU A 318 4.05 -5.96 -4.68
N ILE A 319 3.16 -6.64 -5.41
CA ILE A 319 2.71 -6.20 -6.74
C ILE A 319 2.13 -4.78 -6.64
N LEU A 320 1.19 -4.54 -5.70
CA LEU A 320 0.57 -3.22 -5.52
C LEU A 320 1.61 -2.13 -5.18
N LYS A 321 2.51 -2.40 -4.24
CA LYS A 321 3.59 -1.47 -3.84
C LYS A 321 4.50 -1.12 -5.01
N GLY A 322 4.85 -2.09 -5.85
CA GLY A 322 5.66 -1.87 -7.05
C GLY A 322 5.05 -0.82 -7.98
N TYR A 323 3.75 -0.91 -8.23
CA TYR A 323 3.02 0.08 -9.04
C TYR A 323 2.93 1.44 -8.34
N GLN A 324 2.57 1.48 -7.06
CA GLN A 324 2.48 2.72 -6.28
C GLN A 324 3.84 3.45 -6.22
N ASN A 325 4.92 2.72 -6.01
CA ASN A 325 6.28 3.26 -5.99
C ASN A 325 6.69 3.86 -7.34
N ALA A 326 6.20 3.32 -8.45
CA ALA A 326 6.36 3.88 -9.79
C ALA A 326 5.40 5.05 -10.09
N GLY A 327 4.54 5.43 -9.13
CA GLY A 327 3.52 6.46 -9.32
C GLY A 327 2.45 6.08 -10.34
N ARG A 328 2.13 4.78 -10.41
CA ARG A 328 1.12 4.21 -11.32
C ARG A 328 0.01 3.55 -10.50
N GLU A 329 -1.20 3.58 -11.00
CA GLU A 329 -2.32 2.83 -10.45
C GLU A 329 -2.46 1.50 -11.21
N PRO A 330 -2.34 0.34 -10.53
CA PRO A 330 -2.54 -0.94 -11.20
C PRO A 330 -4.03 -1.28 -11.27
N TYR A 331 -4.46 -1.81 -12.39
CA TYR A 331 -5.80 -2.39 -12.54
C TYR A 331 -5.75 -3.87 -12.12
N LEU A 332 -5.84 -4.10 -10.81
CA LEU A 332 -5.80 -5.43 -10.19
C LEU A 332 -7.19 -5.84 -9.73
N TYR A 333 -7.55 -7.07 -10.00
CA TYR A 333 -8.82 -7.68 -9.62
C TYR A 333 -8.58 -9.13 -9.22
N PHE A 334 -9.54 -9.78 -8.57
CA PHE A 334 -9.62 -11.23 -8.51
C PHE A 334 -10.81 -11.72 -9.35
N TYR A 335 -10.85 -13.03 -9.65
CA TYR A 335 -12.01 -13.62 -10.30
C TYR A 335 -12.59 -14.74 -9.43
N ARG A 336 -13.90 -14.77 -9.33
CA ARG A 336 -14.63 -15.87 -8.74
C ARG A 336 -16.00 -15.98 -9.38
N ASP A 337 -16.34 -17.19 -9.86
CA ASP A 337 -17.64 -17.49 -10.44
C ASP A 337 -18.60 -18.19 -9.44
N ARG A 338 -19.79 -18.54 -9.93
CA ARG A 338 -20.80 -19.21 -9.12
C ARG A 338 -20.42 -20.65 -8.78
N ASP A 339 -19.56 -21.28 -9.58
CA ASP A 339 -19.06 -22.65 -9.40
C ASP A 339 -17.79 -22.67 -8.51
N ALA A 340 -17.51 -21.55 -7.84
CA ALA A 340 -16.35 -21.32 -6.98
C ALA A 340 -14.99 -21.47 -7.68
N LYS A 341 -14.95 -21.39 -9.02
CA LYS A 341 -13.67 -21.25 -9.73
C LYS A 341 -13.09 -19.89 -9.46
N GLU A 342 -11.86 -19.86 -9.00
CA GLU A 342 -11.18 -18.66 -8.56
C GLU A 342 -9.86 -18.47 -9.29
N ILE A 343 -9.49 -17.20 -9.56
CA ILE A 343 -8.15 -16.76 -9.96
C ILE A 343 -7.75 -15.70 -8.94
N ASP A 344 -6.61 -15.90 -8.31
CA ASP A 344 -6.15 -15.08 -7.18
C ASP A 344 -6.01 -13.60 -7.56
N VAL A 345 -5.38 -13.31 -8.72
CA VAL A 345 -5.25 -11.96 -9.26
C VAL A 345 -5.45 -11.94 -10.77
N ILE A 346 -6.14 -10.94 -11.28
CA ILE A 346 -6.18 -10.57 -12.70
C ILE A 346 -5.55 -9.19 -12.83
N MET A 347 -4.52 -9.07 -13.66
CA MET A 347 -3.97 -7.78 -14.06
C MET A 347 -4.60 -7.37 -15.40
N GLU A 348 -5.25 -6.21 -15.44
CA GLU A 348 -5.79 -5.62 -16.67
C GLU A 348 -4.80 -4.58 -17.22
N GLY A 349 -4.35 -4.74 -18.44
CA GLY A 349 -3.43 -3.79 -19.09
C GLY A 349 -3.31 -4.06 -20.59
N ASP A 350 -3.09 -3.01 -21.38
CA ASP A 350 -2.91 -3.07 -22.82
C ASP A 350 -4.02 -3.86 -23.57
N GLY A 351 -5.27 -3.75 -23.08
CA GLY A 351 -6.42 -4.47 -23.64
C GLY A 351 -6.43 -5.98 -23.38
N LYS A 352 -5.62 -6.45 -22.43
CA LYS A 352 -5.49 -7.86 -22.07
C LYS A 352 -5.76 -8.09 -20.60
N LEU A 353 -6.16 -9.31 -20.26
CA LEU A 353 -6.30 -9.83 -18.89
C LEU A 353 -5.22 -10.87 -18.66
N CYS A 354 -4.32 -10.58 -17.73
CA CYS A 354 -3.23 -11.47 -17.35
C CYS A 354 -3.57 -12.15 -16.02
N PRO A 355 -3.97 -13.44 -16.00
CA PRO A 355 -4.31 -14.15 -14.79
C PRO A 355 -3.07 -14.56 -14.03
N LEU A 356 -3.12 -14.40 -12.69
CA LEU A 356 -2.06 -14.80 -11.78
C LEU A 356 -2.63 -15.74 -10.73
N GLU A 357 -1.90 -16.80 -10.43
CA GLU A 357 -2.20 -17.75 -9.37
C GLU A 357 -1.03 -17.82 -8.40
N ILE A 358 -1.29 -17.78 -7.10
CA ILE A 358 -0.27 -17.74 -6.05
C ILE A 358 -0.31 -19.06 -5.28
N LYS A 359 0.81 -19.81 -5.28
CA LYS A 359 0.85 -21.12 -4.65
C LYS A 359 2.11 -21.32 -3.82
N LYS A 360 1.91 -21.81 -2.59
CA LYS A 360 3.01 -22.23 -1.71
C LYS A 360 3.51 -23.61 -2.14
N THR A 361 4.19 -23.69 -3.27
CA THR A 361 4.82 -24.90 -3.79
C THR A 361 6.08 -24.56 -4.56
N ALA A 362 7.11 -25.37 -4.44
CA ALA A 362 8.32 -25.29 -5.27
C ALA A 362 8.20 -26.05 -6.59
N THR A 363 7.16 -26.87 -6.75
CA THR A 363 6.93 -27.69 -7.95
C THR A 363 5.48 -27.52 -8.42
N PRO A 364 5.15 -26.39 -9.09
CA PRO A 364 3.79 -26.12 -9.53
C PRO A 364 3.36 -27.10 -10.63
N ASP A 365 2.13 -27.63 -10.50
CA ASP A 365 1.54 -28.55 -11.49
C ASP A 365 0.78 -27.76 -12.55
N LYS A 366 0.89 -28.17 -13.83
CA LYS A 366 0.19 -27.55 -14.96
C LYS A 366 -1.35 -27.50 -14.80
N ARG A 367 -1.94 -28.31 -13.92
CA ARG A 367 -3.38 -28.26 -13.62
C ARG A 367 -3.82 -26.90 -13.01
N ILE A 368 -2.92 -26.18 -12.37
CA ILE A 368 -3.18 -24.87 -11.77
C ILE A 368 -3.70 -23.88 -12.81
N ILE A 369 -3.12 -23.85 -14.00
CA ILE A 369 -3.47 -22.88 -15.06
C ILE A 369 -4.78 -23.23 -15.79
N ARG A 370 -5.44 -24.36 -15.48
CA ARG A 370 -6.73 -24.72 -16.12
C ARG A 370 -7.84 -23.72 -15.81
N THR A 371 -7.76 -23.05 -14.66
CA THR A 371 -8.73 -22.02 -14.26
C THR A 371 -8.61 -20.76 -15.11
N PHE A 372 -7.46 -20.49 -15.74
CA PHE A 372 -7.25 -19.27 -16.54
C PHE A 372 -8.21 -19.16 -17.72
N GLY A 373 -8.61 -20.27 -18.34
CA GLY A 373 -9.60 -20.29 -19.42
C GLY A 373 -11.01 -19.79 -19.04
N VAL A 374 -11.33 -19.62 -17.74
CA VAL A 374 -12.68 -19.11 -17.35
C VAL A 374 -12.89 -17.66 -17.77
N ILE A 375 -11.82 -16.88 -18.00
CA ILE A 375 -11.88 -15.50 -18.45
C ILE A 375 -11.90 -15.32 -19.97
N ASP A 376 -11.81 -16.38 -20.76
CA ASP A 376 -11.90 -16.34 -22.23
C ASP A 376 -13.24 -15.75 -22.74
N LYS A 377 -14.27 -15.74 -21.88
CA LYS A 377 -15.57 -15.13 -22.16
C LYS A 377 -15.57 -13.60 -21.96
N SER A 378 -14.44 -13.01 -21.56
CA SER A 378 -14.28 -11.56 -21.45
C SER A 378 -14.19 -10.93 -22.85
N PRO A 379 -14.65 -9.67 -23.02
CA PRO A 379 -14.40 -8.91 -24.25
C PRO A 379 -12.92 -8.56 -24.45
N LEU A 380 -12.10 -8.60 -23.39
CA LEU A 380 -10.66 -8.40 -23.47
C LEU A 380 -9.96 -9.73 -23.75
N GLN A 381 -8.85 -9.65 -24.48
CA GLN A 381 -8.05 -10.83 -24.80
C GLN A 381 -7.37 -11.39 -23.55
N LEU A 382 -7.25 -12.74 -23.51
CA LEU A 382 -6.38 -13.37 -22.53
C LEU A 382 -4.91 -13.02 -22.83
N GLY A 383 -4.24 -12.46 -21.83
CA GLY A 383 -2.81 -12.18 -21.87
C GLY A 383 -1.99 -13.33 -21.31
N THR A 384 -0.70 -13.13 -21.18
CA THR A 384 0.20 -14.10 -20.54
C THR A 384 -0.17 -14.27 -19.09
N GLY A 385 -0.45 -15.52 -18.66
CA GLY A 385 -0.70 -15.87 -17.29
C GLY A 385 0.60 -16.22 -16.54
N ALA A 386 0.56 -16.19 -15.20
CA ALA A 386 1.69 -16.61 -14.39
C ALA A 386 1.25 -17.36 -13.13
N VAL A 387 2.02 -18.36 -12.74
CA VAL A 387 1.95 -18.99 -11.43
C VAL A 387 3.12 -18.47 -10.60
N LEU A 388 2.78 -17.69 -9.56
CA LEU A 388 3.73 -17.12 -8.60
C LEU A 388 3.92 -18.14 -7.47
N CYS A 389 5.11 -18.68 -7.32
CA CYS A 389 5.34 -19.81 -6.43
C CYS A 389 6.73 -19.81 -5.80
N MET A 390 7.03 -20.86 -5.01
CA MET A 390 8.29 -21.00 -4.30
C MET A 390 9.36 -21.73 -5.15
N GLU A 391 9.17 -21.83 -6.46
CA GLU A 391 10.21 -22.32 -7.37
C GLU A 391 11.43 -21.42 -7.32
N GLU A 392 12.63 -21.99 -7.37
CA GLU A 392 13.86 -21.21 -7.31
C GLU A 392 14.22 -20.55 -8.66
N GLN A 393 13.74 -21.13 -9.76
CA GLN A 393 14.08 -20.69 -11.10
C GLN A 393 12.85 -20.19 -11.86
N PHE A 394 13.07 -19.16 -12.67
CA PHE A 394 12.06 -18.74 -13.63
C PHE A 394 11.85 -19.82 -14.69
N GLY A 395 10.59 -20.10 -15.00
CA GLY A 395 10.20 -21.12 -15.96
C GLY A 395 8.89 -20.80 -16.68
N ALA A 396 8.38 -21.77 -17.44
CA ALA A 396 7.10 -21.68 -18.09
C ALA A 396 6.45 -23.05 -18.26
N PHE A 397 5.12 -23.15 -18.18
CA PHE A 397 4.37 -24.34 -18.56
C PHE A 397 4.19 -24.46 -20.10
N ASP A 398 4.06 -23.28 -20.75
CA ASP A 398 3.93 -23.12 -22.20
C ASP A 398 4.19 -21.65 -22.59
N ARG A 399 3.90 -21.27 -23.84
CA ARG A 399 4.19 -19.91 -24.36
C ARG A 399 3.40 -18.80 -23.65
N ASP A 400 2.23 -19.13 -23.11
CA ASP A 400 1.28 -18.18 -22.57
C ASP A 400 1.19 -18.25 -21.04
N ASN A 401 1.90 -19.19 -20.38
CA ASN A 401 1.81 -19.39 -18.95
C ASN A 401 3.18 -19.59 -18.32
N LEU A 402 3.56 -18.63 -17.47
CA LEU A 402 4.87 -18.55 -16.84
C LEU A 402 4.87 -19.20 -15.45
N ILE A 403 6.03 -19.62 -14.98
CA ILE A 403 6.35 -19.97 -13.60
C ILE A 403 7.29 -18.90 -13.08
N VAL A 404 6.83 -18.13 -12.10
CA VAL A 404 7.57 -16.97 -11.60
C VAL A 404 7.90 -17.17 -10.12
N PRO A 405 9.19 -17.15 -9.74
CA PRO A 405 9.58 -17.15 -8.35
C PRO A 405 9.05 -15.94 -7.59
N ILE A 406 8.47 -16.13 -6.40
CA ILE A 406 7.96 -15.02 -5.57
C ILE A 406 9.06 -14.05 -5.16
N TRP A 407 10.30 -14.49 -5.01
CA TRP A 407 11.43 -13.62 -4.68
C TRP A 407 11.79 -12.61 -5.78
N ALA A 408 11.31 -12.80 -7.00
CA ALA A 408 11.59 -11.92 -8.14
C ALA A 408 10.60 -10.74 -8.29
N ILE A 409 9.57 -10.67 -7.45
CA ILE A 409 8.50 -9.65 -7.48
C ILE A 409 8.98 -8.32 -6.91
#